data_2fb846d24a9085352b0724eb5d6323c5
#
_entry.id   2fb846d24a9085352b0724eb5d6323c5
#
_cell.length_a   1.000
_cell.length_b   1.000
_cell.length_c   1.000
_cell.angle_alpha   90.00
_cell.angle_beta   90.00
_cell.angle_gamma   90.00
#
_symmetry.space_group_name_H-M   'P 1'
#
loop_
_entity.id
_entity.type
_entity.pdbx_description
1 polymer ?
#
loop_
_entity_poly.entity_id
_entity_poly.type
_entity_poly.pdbx_seq_one_letter_code
_entity_poly.pdbx_strand_id
1 'polypeptide(L)'
;QLKLAEDRVFRQNALLERDAVSKEAYEQVKTELATLNADIDLVKANIAMTELRAPFDGVIGLRQVSVGSYASPTTIVAKLTKIIPLKIEFSVPERYASQVKKGTNLNFELEGKLSSFPAKVYATESRIDQSTRTLTVRALYANSNGAILPGRYASIQLKKEEIPNAIAIPSESIVPEMGKDKVFLYKSGKAEPVEITAGCLLYTSDAADE
;
A
#
# COMPACT_ATOMS: atom_id res chain seq x y z
N GLN A 1 28.71 7.74 -38.30
CA GLN A 1 27.74 7.40 -39.36
C GLN A 1 26.45 8.21 -39.19
N LEU A 2 25.85 8.30 -37.98
CA LEU A 2 24.61 9.04 -37.75
C LEU A 2 24.71 10.51 -38.18
N LYS A 3 25.74 11.24 -37.70
CA LYS A 3 25.96 12.64 -38.05
C LYS A 3 26.10 12.87 -39.58
N LEU A 4 26.74 11.92 -40.27
CA LEU A 4 26.86 12.01 -41.73
C LEU A 4 25.51 11.81 -42.45
N ALA A 5 24.65 10.93 -41.91
CA ALA A 5 23.30 10.72 -42.44
C ALA A 5 22.41 11.94 -42.21
N GLU A 6 22.49 12.55 -41.01
CA GLU A 6 21.80 13.80 -40.66
C GLU A 6 22.21 14.94 -41.62
N ASP A 7 23.53 15.12 -41.85
CA ASP A 7 24.07 16.13 -42.76
C ASP A 7 23.62 15.88 -44.23
N ARG A 8 23.45 14.60 -44.62
CA ARG A 8 22.89 14.23 -45.96
C ARG A 8 21.43 14.60 -46.06
N VAL A 9 20.60 14.24 -45.08
CA VAL A 9 19.18 14.62 -45.06
C VAL A 9 19.02 16.12 -45.10
N PHE A 10 19.79 16.87 -44.30
CA PHE A 10 19.75 18.34 -44.31
C PHE A 10 20.06 18.92 -45.68
N ARG A 11 21.13 18.45 -46.33
CA ARG A 11 21.47 18.89 -47.71
C ARG A 11 20.42 18.52 -48.73
N GLN A 12 19.89 17.31 -48.68
CA GLN A 12 18.85 16.85 -49.61
C GLN A 12 17.54 17.62 -49.39
N ASN A 13 17.19 17.99 -48.19
CA ASN A 13 16.03 18.82 -47.92
C ASN A 13 16.19 20.24 -48.55
N ALA A 14 17.35 20.87 -48.39
CA ALA A 14 17.63 22.18 -48.96
C ALA A 14 17.64 22.15 -50.51
N LEU A 15 18.03 21.05 -51.13
CA LEU A 15 17.98 20.84 -52.57
C LEU A 15 16.55 20.54 -53.08
N LEU A 16 15.74 19.83 -52.27
CA LEU A 16 14.33 19.56 -52.56
C LEU A 16 13.50 20.84 -52.60
N GLU A 17 13.74 21.77 -51.67
CA GLU A 17 13.11 23.09 -51.64
C GLU A 17 13.39 23.94 -52.87
N ARG A 18 14.46 23.61 -53.61
CA ARG A 18 14.86 24.28 -54.88
C ARG A 18 14.52 23.44 -56.14
N ASP A 19 13.71 22.42 -55.99
CA ASP A 19 13.36 21.43 -57.05
C ASP A 19 14.60 20.80 -57.73
N ALA A 20 15.76 20.78 -57.04
CA ALA A 20 16.99 20.23 -57.59
C ALA A 20 17.18 18.73 -57.39
N VAL A 21 16.30 18.07 -56.62
CA VAL A 21 16.29 16.63 -56.38
C VAL A 21 14.86 16.10 -56.38
N SER A 22 14.71 14.81 -56.73
CA SER A 22 13.41 14.17 -56.67
C SER A 22 12.98 13.91 -55.21
N LYS A 23 11.68 13.95 -54.99
CA LYS A 23 11.09 13.60 -53.68
C LYS A 23 11.46 12.18 -53.26
N GLU A 24 11.57 11.26 -54.22
CA GLU A 24 11.98 9.88 -53.98
C GLU A 24 13.42 9.79 -53.39
N ALA A 25 14.38 10.55 -53.96
CA ALA A 25 15.75 10.59 -53.46
C ALA A 25 15.84 11.13 -52.04
N TYR A 26 15.02 12.14 -51.70
CA TYR A 26 14.93 12.65 -50.33
C TYR A 26 14.35 11.61 -49.36
N GLU A 27 13.23 10.96 -49.73
CA GLU A 27 12.61 9.93 -48.88
C GLU A 27 13.54 8.72 -48.68
N GLN A 28 14.37 8.38 -49.65
CA GLN A 28 15.35 7.31 -49.49
C GLN A 28 16.40 7.65 -48.43
N VAL A 29 17.00 8.84 -48.46
CA VAL A 29 18.00 9.28 -47.46
C VAL A 29 17.36 9.44 -46.09
N LYS A 30 16.12 9.90 -46.01
CA LYS A 30 15.36 9.98 -44.77
C LYS A 30 15.08 8.59 -44.17
N THR A 31 14.76 7.61 -45.00
CA THR A 31 14.57 6.23 -44.55
C THR A 31 15.89 5.62 -44.06
N GLU A 32 17.02 5.90 -44.73
CA GLU A 32 18.35 5.49 -44.27
C GLU A 32 18.67 6.04 -42.88
N LEU A 33 18.39 7.34 -42.64
CA LEU A 33 18.53 7.95 -41.33
C LEU A 33 17.63 7.29 -40.26
N ALA A 34 16.36 6.99 -40.63
CA ALA A 34 15.45 6.33 -39.71
C ALA A 34 15.92 4.91 -39.33
N THR A 35 16.47 4.17 -40.29
CA THR A 35 17.05 2.84 -40.06
C THR A 35 18.25 2.90 -39.13
N LEU A 36 19.15 3.84 -39.33
CA LEU A 36 20.32 4.03 -38.47
C LEU A 36 19.90 4.40 -37.05
N ASN A 37 18.88 5.22 -36.87
CA ASN A 37 18.35 5.54 -35.54
C ASN A 37 17.75 4.30 -34.86
N ALA A 38 16.99 3.49 -35.59
CA ALA A 38 16.43 2.26 -35.07
C ALA A 38 17.52 1.27 -34.65
N ASP A 39 18.60 1.14 -35.43
CA ASP A 39 19.76 0.31 -35.08
C ASP A 39 20.46 0.79 -33.80
N ILE A 40 20.62 2.10 -33.65
CA ILE A 40 21.17 2.69 -32.43
C ILE A 40 20.29 2.38 -31.23
N ASP A 41 19.00 2.51 -31.35
CA ASP A 41 18.07 2.24 -30.25
C ASP A 41 18.05 0.75 -29.88
N LEU A 42 18.16 -0.14 -30.87
CA LEU A 42 18.37 -1.58 -30.63
C LEU A 42 19.64 -1.86 -29.82
N VAL A 43 20.77 -1.24 -30.21
CA VAL A 43 22.04 -1.41 -29.47
C VAL A 43 21.94 -0.84 -28.07
N LYS A 44 21.31 0.31 -27.89
CA LYS A 44 21.07 0.90 -26.55
C LYS A 44 20.20 -0.01 -25.69
N ALA A 45 19.15 -0.59 -26.24
CA ALA A 45 18.30 -1.54 -25.54
C ALA A 45 19.10 -2.79 -25.10
N ASN A 46 19.95 -3.31 -25.98
CA ASN A 46 20.84 -4.44 -25.65
C ASN A 46 21.82 -4.10 -24.51
N ILE A 47 22.40 -2.91 -24.55
CA ILE A 47 23.28 -2.42 -23.44
C ILE A 47 22.48 -2.30 -22.14
N ALA A 48 21.28 -1.74 -22.18
CA ALA A 48 20.43 -1.60 -21.00
C ALA A 48 20.07 -2.96 -20.38
N MET A 49 19.95 -4.02 -21.17
CA MET A 49 19.71 -5.36 -20.66
C MET A 49 20.95 -5.99 -19.99
N THR A 50 22.14 -5.49 -20.26
CA THR A 50 23.37 -5.96 -19.58
C THR A 50 23.62 -5.28 -18.23
N GLU A 51 22.92 -4.16 -17.96
CA GLU A 51 23.02 -3.43 -16.70
C GLU A 51 21.81 -3.68 -15.82
N LEU A 52 21.98 -4.43 -14.73
CA LEU A 52 20.92 -4.65 -13.76
C LEU A 52 20.82 -3.44 -12.83
N ARG A 53 19.79 -2.63 -13.01
CA ARG A 53 19.49 -1.44 -12.19
C ARG A 53 18.28 -1.66 -11.29
N ALA A 54 18.30 -1.08 -10.09
CA ALA A 54 17.16 -1.09 -9.20
C ALA A 54 15.98 -0.29 -9.81
N PRO A 55 14.78 -0.89 -9.95
CA PRO A 55 13.62 -0.21 -10.55
C PRO A 55 12.95 0.81 -9.62
N PHE A 56 13.27 0.80 -8.33
CA PHE A 56 12.77 1.73 -7.32
C PHE A 56 13.72 1.81 -6.12
N ASP A 57 13.56 2.84 -5.29
CA ASP A 57 14.33 3.01 -4.06
C ASP A 57 13.91 2.00 -3.00
N GLY A 58 14.87 1.32 -2.39
CA GLY A 58 14.61 0.29 -1.40
C GLY A 58 15.87 -0.26 -0.77
N VAL A 59 15.72 -1.27 0.05
CA VAL A 59 16.82 -2.00 0.70
C VAL A 59 17.06 -3.30 -0.03
N ILE A 60 18.31 -3.52 -0.43
CA ILE A 60 18.74 -4.75 -1.09
C ILE A 60 19.02 -5.81 0.00
N GLY A 61 18.44 -6.99 -0.17
CA GLY A 61 18.69 -8.15 0.69
C GLY A 61 20.02 -8.84 0.38
N LEU A 62 20.13 -10.08 0.82
CA LEU A 62 21.34 -10.86 0.61
C LEU A 62 21.53 -11.20 -0.89
N ARG A 63 22.75 -11.05 -1.35
CA ARG A 63 23.19 -11.47 -2.70
C ARG A 63 23.08 -12.99 -2.84
N GLN A 64 22.46 -13.46 -3.92
CA GLN A 64 22.27 -14.90 -4.18
C GLN A 64 23.26 -15.46 -5.22
N VAL A 65 24.00 -14.61 -5.91
CA VAL A 65 24.98 -15.00 -6.94
C VAL A 65 26.35 -14.42 -6.62
N SER A 66 27.41 -15.13 -7.00
CA SER A 66 28.78 -14.68 -6.82
C SER A 66 29.31 -13.95 -8.06
N VAL A 67 30.34 -13.13 -7.88
CA VAL A 67 31.04 -12.50 -9.01
C VAL A 67 31.68 -13.60 -9.86
N GLY A 68 31.53 -13.53 -11.18
CA GLY A 68 32.02 -14.54 -12.13
C GLY A 68 31.03 -15.68 -12.40
N SER A 69 29.89 -15.76 -11.72
CA SER A 69 28.83 -16.72 -12.04
C SER A 69 28.08 -16.33 -13.31
N TYR A 70 27.62 -17.31 -14.04
CA TYR A 70 26.74 -17.08 -15.19
C TYR A 70 25.35 -16.63 -14.71
N ALA A 71 24.86 -15.55 -15.26
CA ALA A 71 23.51 -15.02 -14.98
C ALA A 71 22.65 -15.08 -16.25
N SER A 72 21.44 -15.57 -16.12
CA SER A 72 20.39 -15.55 -17.13
C SER A 72 19.28 -14.59 -16.73
N PRO A 73 18.36 -14.21 -17.62
CA PRO A 73 17.23 -13.36 -17.27
C PRO A 73 16.32 -13.90 -16.15
N THR A 74 16.37 -15.19 -15.88
CA THR A 74 15.62 -15.85 -14.81
C THR A 74 16.39 -15.96 -13.48
N THR A 75 17.67 -15.57 -13.46
CA THR A 75 18.51 -15.66 -12.28
C THR A 75 18.21 -14.52 -11.30
N ILE A 76 17.81 -14.88 -10.09
CA ILE A 76 17.58 -13.90 -9.02
C ILE A 76 18.92 -13.50 -8.42
N VAL A 77 19.36 -12.26 -8.63
CA VAL A 77 20.63 -11.73 -8.10
C VAL A 77 20.48 -11.31 -6.64
N ALA A 78 19.43 -10.57 -6.32
CA ALA A 78 19.08 -10.13 -4.98
C ALA A 78 17.60 -9.75 -4.92
N LYS A 79 17.04 -9.67 -3.70
CA LYS A 79 15.69 -9.16 -3.48
C LYS A 79 15.75 -7.69 -3.09
N LEU A 80 15.02 -6.84 -3.80
CA LEU A 80 14.86 -5.43 -3.47
C LEU A 80 13.52 -5.23 -2.76
N THR A 81 13.54 -4.62 -1.59
CA THR A 81 12.33 -4.43 -0.77
C THR A 81 12.15 -2.95 -0.43
N LYS A 82 10.99 -2.40 -0.73
CA LYS A 82 10.63 -1.06 -0.31
C LYS A 82 10.07 -1.11 1.10
N ILE A 83 10.78 -0.46 2.04
CA ILE A 83 10.41 -0.44 3.46
C ILE A 83 9.83 0.90 3.91
N ILE A 84 9.90 1.93 3.07
CA ILE A 84 9.39 3.28 3.32
C ILE A 84 8.59 3.74 2.09
N PRO A 85 7.27 3.96 2.21
CA PRO A 85 6.39 3.56 3.32
C PRO A 85 6.11 2.05 3.35
N LEU A 86 5.74 1.53 4.52
CA LEU A 86 5.28 0.15 4.67
C LEU A 86 3.80 0.02 4.26
N LYS A 87 3.51 -1.09 3.59
CA LYS A 87 2.15 -1.50 3.27
C LYS A 87 1.70 -2.56 4.28
N ILE A 88 0.52 -2.35 4.84
CA ILE A 88 -0.13 -3.28 5.76
C ILE A 88 -1.33 -3.84 5.01
N GLU A 89 -1.41 -5.15 4.89
CA GLU A 89 -2.55 -5.85 4.28
C GLU A 89 -3.27 -6.65 5.35
N PHE A 90 -4.58 -6.52 5.39
CA PHE A 90 -5.43 -7.21 6.35
C PHE A 90 -6.82 -7.44 5.80
N SER A 91 -7.51 -8.40 6.40
CA SER A 91 -8.86 -8.80 6.01
C SER A 91 -9.89 -8.35 7.04
N VAL A 92 -10.95 -7.72 6.57
CA VAL A 92 -12.05 -7.22 7.39
C VAL A 92 -13.30 -8.06 7.11
N PRO A 93 -13.97 -8.63 8.14
CA PRO A 93 -15.23 -9.34 7.95
C PRO A 93 -16.29 -8.46 7.25
N GLU A 94 -17.11 -9.07 6.39
CA GLU A 94 -18.15 -8.42 5.57
C GLU A 94 -19.02 -7.45 6.38
N ARG A 95 -19.43 -7.85 7.58
CA ARG A 95 -20.26 -7.03 8.49
C ARG A 95 -19.66 -5.67 8.85
N TYR A 96 -18.34 -5.53 8.73
CA TYR A 96 -17.62 -4.27 9.02
C TYR A 96 -17.07 -3.59 7.75
N ALA A 97 -17.27 -4.19 6.58
CA ALA A 97 -16.74 -3.67 5.32
C ALA A 97 -17.22 -2.25 5.00
N SER A 98 -18.46 -1.91 5.34
CA SER A 98 -19.02 -0.58 5.13
C SER A 98 -18.35 0.53 5.96
N GLN A 99 -17.72 0.17 7.07
CA GLN A 99 -17.07 1.11 7.98
C GLN A 99 -15.63 1.45 7.56
N VAL A 100 -15.01 0.58 6.74
CA VAL A 100 -13.61 0.73 6.33
C VAL A 100 -13.56 1.27 4.91
N LYS A 101 -13.28 2.56 4.77
CA LYS A 101 -13.18 3.25 3.48
C LYS A 101 -11.78 3.80 3.27
N LYS A 102 -11.44 4.15 2.03
CA LYS A 102 -10.22 4.89 1.73
C LYS A 102 -10.15 6.16 2.58
N GLY A 103 -9.05 6.34 3.30
CA GLY A 103 -8.84 7.46 4.21
C GLY A 103 -9.10 7.15 5.68
N THR A 104 -9.70 5.99 6.02
CA THR A 104 -9.91 5.58 7.41
C THR A 104 -8.57 5.46 8.14
N ASN A 105 -8.47 6.08 9.31
CA ASN A 105 -7.32 5.92 10.19
C ASN A 105 -7.50 4.65 11.03
N LEU A 106 -6.43 3.94 11.23
CA LEU A 106 -6.37 2.74 12.06
C LEU A 106 -5.09 2.74 12.86
N ASN A 107 -5.08 1.98 13.92
CA ASN A 107 -3.89 1.70 14.68
C ASN A 107 -3.52 0.22 14.53
N PHE A 108 -2.22 -0.06 14.50
CA PHE A 108 -1.73 -1.43 14.53
C PHE A 108 -0.65 -1.61 15.58
N GLU A 109 -0.57 -2.80 16.09
CA GLU A 109 0.38 -3.22 17.09
C GLU A 109 1.18 -4.41 16.55
N LEU A 110 2.45 -4.45 16.91
CA LEU A 110 3.33 -5.56 16.54
C LEU A 110 3.52 -6.45 17.77
N GLU A 111 3.47 -7.75 17.54
CA GLU A 111 3.74 -8.72 18.58
C GLU A 111 5.08 -8.43 19.29
N GLY A 112 5.05 -8.38 20.62
CA GLY A 112 6.21 -8.07 21.45
C GLY A 112 6.53 -6.58 21.60
N LYS A 113 5.70 -5.67 21.08
CA LYS A 113 5.81 -4.23 21.32
C LYS A 113 4.48 -3.67 21.82
N LEU A 114 4.51 -3.00 22.96
CA LEU A 114 3.36 -2.27 23.54
C LEU A 114 3.03 -0.97 22.79
N SER A 115 3.74 -0.68 21.70
CA SER A 115 3.56 0.57 20.94
C SER A 115 2.52 0.39 19.85
N SER A 116 1.52 1.25 19.84
CA SER A 116 0.53 1.36 18.78
C SER A 116 1.00 2.34 17.72
N PHE A 117 0.89 1.98 16.44
CA PHE A 117 1.36 2.75 15.30
C PHE A 117 0.19 3.19 14.43
N PRO A 118 0.08 4.50 14.10
CA PRO A 118 -1.00 4.98 13.25
C PRO A 118 -0.75 4.62 11.78
N ALA A 119 -1.77 4.13 11.11
CA ALA A 119 -1.75 3.89 9.67
C ALA A 119 -3.03 4.40 9.01
N LYS A 120 -2.99 4.60 7.70
CA LYS A 120 -4.11 5.12 6.92
C LYS A 120 -4.46 4.20 5.78
N VAL A 121 -5.74 3.86 5.65
CA VAL A 121 -6.24 3.05 4.53
C VAL A 121 -6.08 3.83 3.22
N TYR A 122 -5.39 3.25 2.25
CA TYR A 122 -5.24 3.86 0.93
C TYR A 122 -5.99 3.11 -0.18
N ALA A 123 -6.26 1.84 0.01
CA ALA A 123 -7.01 1.02 -0.94
C ALA A 123 -7.81 -0.07 -0.21
N THR A 124 -8.98 -0.36 -0.75
CA THR A 124 -9.82 -1.49 -0.38
C THR A 124 -10.11 -2.28 -1.65
N GLU A 125 -10.20 -3.59 -1.53
CA GLU A 125 -10.64 -4.44 -2.64
C GLU A 125 -12.09 -4.08 -3.01
N SER A 126 -12.46 -4.22 -4.28
CA SER A 126 -13.83 -3.96 -4.75
C SER A 126 -14.76 -5.15 -4.56
N ARG A 127 -14.21 -6.31 -4.20
CA ARG A 127 -14.92 -7.58 -4.08
C ARG A 127 -14.63 -8.23 -2.74
N ILE A 128 -15.67 -8.80 -2.14
CA ILE A 128 -15.55 -9.65 -0.95
C ILE A 128 -15.12 -11.05 -1.41
N ASP A 129 -14.13 -11.60 -0.74
CA ASP A 129 -13.71 -12.98 -0.93
C ASP A 129 -14.83 -13.91 -0.42
N GLN A 130 -15.37 -14.72 -1.32
CA GLN A 130 -16.52 -15.60 -1.00
C GLN A 130 -16.15 -16.77 -0.09
N SER A 131 -14.89 -17.20 -0.09
CA SER A 131 -14.42 -18.32 0.71
C SER A 131 -14.23 -17.93 2.18
N THR A 132 -13.72 -16.72 2.43
CA THR A 132 -13.43 -16.21 3.77
C THR A 132 -14.46 -15.21 4.27
N ARG A 133 -15.34 -14.72 3.39
CA ARG A 133 -16.30 -13.62 3.63
C ARG A 133 -15.63 -12.37 4.20
N THR A 134 -14.49 -12.04 3.67
CA THR A 134 -13.71 -10.87 4.10
C THR A 134 -13.42 -9.92 2.96
N LEU A 135 -13.26 -8.64 3.29
CA LEU A 135 -12.77 -7.59 2.41
C LEU A 135 -11.29 -7.37 2.67
N THR A 136 -10.46 -7.49 1.64
CA THR A 136 -9.04 -7.18 1.76
C THR A 136 -8.83 -5.68 1.73
N VAL A 137 -8.11 -5.17 2.71
CA VAL A 137 -7.82 -3.75 2.91
C VAL A 137 -6.33 -3.55 2.99
N ARG A 138 -5.85 -2.44 2.40
CA ARG A 138 -4.45 -2.03 2.44
C ARG A 138 -4.30 -0.66 3.07
N ALA A 139 -3.44 -0.57 4.07
CA ALA A 139 -3.09 0.68 4.73
C ALA A 139 -1.60 1.00 4.53
N LEU A 140 -1.26 2.28 4.68
CA LEU A 140 0.11 2.78 4.63
C LEU A 140 0.53 3.27 6.01
N TYR A 141 1.74 2.89 6.38
CA TYR A 141 2.48 3.42 7.52
C TYR A 141 3.78 4.07 7.02
N ALA A 142 4.08 5.27 7.49
CA ALA A 142 5.22 6.04 6.99
C ALA A 142 6.58 5.36 7.21
N ASN A 143 6.75 4.67 8.35
CA ASN A 143 7.98 3.95 8.73
C ASN A 143 9.27 4.78 8.54
N SER A 144 9.22 6.07 8.86
CA SER A 144 10.30 7.03 8.54
C SER A 144 11.68 6.61 9.07
N ASN A 145 11.72 5.86 10.17
CA ASN A 145 12.96 5.38 10.77
C ASN A 145 13.42 4.02 10.22
N GLY A 146 12.65 3.38 9.32
CA GLY A 146 12.94 2.03 8.82
C GLY A 146 12.97 0.94 9.91
N ALA A 147 12.42 1.24 11.10
CA ALA A 147 12.52 0.37 12.28
C ALA A 147 11.66 -0.90 12.19
N ILE A 148 10.63 -0.88 11.37
CA ILE A 148 9.73 -2.02 11.16
C ILE A 148 10.11 -2.68 9.84
N LEU A 149 10.49 -3.93 9.90
CA LEU A 149 10.79 -4.74 8.74
C LEU A 149 9.50 -5.38 8.19
N PRO A 150 9.34 -5.49 6.86
CA PRO A 150 8.21 -6.19 6.25
C PRO A 150 8.26 -7.70 6.57
N GLY A 151 7.08 -8.33 6.46
CA GLY A 151 6.92 -9.76 6.76
C GLY A 151 6.57 -10.06 8.22
N ARG A 152 6.39 -9.03 9.07
CA ARG A 152 5.93 -9.21 10.44
C ARG A 152 4.41 -9.28 10.51
N TYR A 153 3.92 -10.05 11.49
CA TYR A 153 2.52 -10.04 11.86
C TYR A 153 2.17 -8.75 12.62
N ALA A 154 0.99 -8.20 12.32
CA ALA A 154 0.47 -7.01 12.97
C ALA A 154 -1.00 -7.23 13.39
N SER A 155 -1.32 -6.90 14.61
CA SER A 155 -2.69 -6.82 15.10
C SER A 155 -3.26 -5.45 14.80
N ILE A 156 -4.46 -5.39 14.20
CA ILE A 156 -5.06 -4.14 13.76
C ILE A 156 -6.25 -3.80 14.64
N GLN A 157 -6.25 -2.61 15.19
CA GLN A 157 -7.33 -2.05 15.97
C GLN A 157 -8.13 -1.07 15.10
N LEU A 158 -9.36 -1.44 14.79
CA LEU A 158 -10.32 -0.58 14.12
C LEU A 158 -11.24 0.05 15.17
N LYS A 159 -11.22 1.39 15.26
CA LYS A 159 -12.16 2.11 16.11
C LYS A 159 -13.53 2.06 15.43
N LYS A 160 -14.46 1.34 16.04
CA LYS A 160 -15.80 1.12 15.49
C LYS A 160 -16.65 2.37 15.63
N GLU A 161 -16.73 2.90 16.82
CA GLU A 161 -17.58 4.04 17.16
C GLU A 161 -17.05 4.73 18.41
N GLU A 162 -17.24 6.02 18.51
CA GLU A 162 -16.96 6.79 19.72
C GLU A 162 -18.27 7.38 20.18
N ILE A 163 -18.74 6.95 21.34
CA ILE A 163 -19.95 7.47 21.95
C ILE A 163 -19.54 8.56 22.92
N PRO A 164 -19.63 9.85 22.54
CA PRO A 164 -19.33 10.94 23.45
C PRO A 164 -20.35 10.96 24.58
N ASN A 165 -19.90 11.22 25.79
CA ASN A 165 -20.74 11.29 26.99
C ASN A 165 -21.36 9.95 27.45
N ALA A 166 -20.79 8.81 27.06
CA ALA A 166 -21.21 7.53 27.63
C ALA A 166 -20.81 7.46 29.12
N ILE A 167 -21.74 7.04 29.97
CA ILE A 167 -21.50 6.81 31.38
C ILE A 167 -21.17 5.32 31.54
N ALA A 168 -19.96 5.03 31.99
CA ALA A 168 -19.56 3.67 32.31
C ALA A 168 -20.05 3.32 33.73
N ILE A 169 -20.80 2.24 33.84
CA ILE A 169 -21.28 1.71 35.11
C ILE A 169 -20.89 0.22 35.23
N PRO A 170 -20.63 -0.31 36.42
CA PRO A 170 -20.41 -1.72 36.60
C PRO A 170 -21.59 -2.56 36.08
N SER A 171 -21.32 -3.66 35.40
CA SER A 171 -22.37 -4.53 34.84
C SER A 171 -23.32 -5.10 35.91
N GLU A 172 -22.82 -5.25 37.13
CA GLU A 172 -23.58 -5.73 38.30
C GLU A 172 -24.65 -4.72 38.76
N SER A 173 -24.53 -3.45 38.36
CA SER A 173 -25.50 -2.40 38.69
C SER A 173 -26.72 -2.40 37.77
N ILE A 174 -26.72 -3.21 36.72
CA ILE A 174 -27.81 -3.32 35.76
C ILE A 174 -28.79 -4.40 36.21
N VAL A 175 -30.03 -4.03 36.42
CA VAL A 175 -31.10 -4.96 36.78
C VAL A 175 -32.02 -5.14 35.56
N PRO A 176 -32.02 -6.33 34.91
CA PRO A 176 -32.91 -6.60 33.79
C PRO A 176 -34.34 -6.84 34.34
N GLU A 177 -35.32 -6.11 33.81
CA GLU A 177 -36.70 -6.30 34.19
C GLU A 177 -37.63 -6.24 32.95
N MET A 178 -38.30 -7.32 32.65
CA MET A 178 -39.29 -7.47 31.56
C MET A 178 -38.81 -6.89 30.20
N GLY A 179 -37.56 -7.17 29.81
CA GLY A 179 -36.98 -6.75 28.50
C GLY A 179 -36.46 -5.33 28.47
N LYS A 180 -36.33 -4.68 29.62
CA LYS A 180 -35.73 -3.36 29.79
C LYS A 180 -34.66 -3.44 30.85
N ASP A 181 -33.59 -2.67 30.64
CA ASP A 181 -32.50 -2.55 31.61
C ASP A 181 -32.74 -1.33 32.51
N LYS A 182 -32.61 -1.52 33.82
CA LYS A 182 -32.77 -0.46 34.84
C LYS A 182 -31.53 -0.37 35.71
N VAL A 183 -31.28 0.84 36.20
CA VAL A 183 -30.30 1.09 37.28
C VAL A 183 -30.98 1.88 38.40
N PHE A 184 -30.52 1.67 39.63
CA PHE A 184 -31.01 2.44 40.77
C PHE A 184 -30.08 3.62 41.04
N LEU A 185 -30.63 4.83 40.94
CA LEU A 185 -29.94 6.05 41.30
C LEU A 185 -30.23 6.40 42.76
N TYR A 186 -29.19 6.68 43.53
CA TYR A 186 -29.35 7.20 44.88
C TYR A 186 -29.63 8.69 44.84
N LYS A 187 -30.85 9.13 45.25
CA LYS A 187 -31.27 10.51 45.24
C LYS A 187 -31.99 10.84 46.54
N SER A 188 -31.49 11.81 47.27
CA SER A 188 -32.13 12.30 48.52
C SER A 188 -32.47 11.20 49.54
N GLY A 189 -31.60 10.19 49.70
CA GLY A 189 -31.80 9.11 50.66
C GLY A 189 -32.69 7.97 50.19
N LYS A 190 -33.12 7.97 48.94
CA LYS A 190 -33.96 6.92 48.33
C LYS A 190 -33.33 6.39 47.05
N ALA A 191 -33.59 5.10 46.75
CA ALA A 191 -33.19 4.48 45.50
C ALA A 191 -34.35 4.67 44.46
N GLU A 192 -34.10 5.38 43.40
CA GLU A 192 -35.05 5.57 42.29
C GLU A 192 -34.62 4.70 41.09
N PRO A 193 -35.50 3.83 40.57
CA PRO A 193 -35.19 3.06 39.36
C PRO A 193 -35.28 3.98 38.12
N VAL A 194 -34.25 3.91 37.29
CA VAL A 194 -34.18 4.64 36.01
C VAL A 194 -33.95 3.67 34.89
N GLU A 195 -34.78 3.74 33.84
CA GLU A 195 -34.53 2.97 32.60
C GLU A 195 -33.28 3.48 31.90
N ILE A 196 -32.47 2.55 31.45
CA ILE A 196 -31.26 2.85 30.67
C ILE A 196 -31.27 2.10 29.35
N THR A 197 -30.59 2.65 28.35
CA THR A 197 -30.25 1.89 27.13
C THR A 197 -28.81 1.39 27.30
N ALA A 198 -28.66 0.08 27.51
CA ALA A 198 -27.35 -0.54 27.63
C ALA A 198 -26.64 -0.48 26.28
N GLY A 199 -25.41 0.02 26.31
CA GLY A 199 -24.48 0.03 25.17
C GLY A 199 -23.64 -1.25 25.13
N CYS A 200 -22.37 -1.12 24.81
CA CYS A 200 -21.41 -2.22 24.77
C CYS A 200 -20.95 -2.58 26.19
N LEU A 201 -20.90 -3.87 26.54
CA LEU A 201 -20.29 -4.34 27.77
C LEU A 201 -18.78 -4.11 27.72
N LEU A 202 -18.25 -3.29 28.61
CA LEU A 202 -16.83 -3.16 28.89
C LEU A 202 -16.46 -4.24 29.90
N TYR A 203 -15.77 -5.29 29.43
CA TYR A 203 -15.08 -6.19 30.35
C TYR A 203 -13.83 -5.46 30.84
N THR A 204 -13.85 -4.94 32.04
CA THR A 204 -12.62 -4.74 32.79
C THR A 204 -12.15 -6.12 33.21
N SER A 205 -11.03 -6.58 32.65
CA SER A 205 -10.30 -7.70 33.24
C SER A 205 -9.80 -7.20 34.59
N ASP A 206 -10.54 -7.48 35.61
CA ASP A 206 -10.09 -7.32 36.98
C ASP A 206 -8.99 -8.35 37.17
N ALA A 207 -7.75 -7.88 37.25
CA ALA A 207 -6.64 -8.65 37.73
C ALA A 207 -6.79 -8.74 39.25
N ALA A 208 -7.68 -9.58 39.71
CA ALA A 208 -7.71 -10.06 41.07
C ALA A 208 -7.10 -11.46 41.03
N ASP A 209 -5.77 -11.48 41.00
CA ASP A 209 -4.97 -12.61 41.49
C ASP A 209 -3.99 -12.07 42.50
N GLU A 210 -4.38 -12.16 43.75
CA GLU A 210 -3.54 -12.51 44.87
C GLU A 210 -3.91 -13.86 45.40
#